data_723c7fe0f3e365394b5e7726d17d62b9
#
_entry.id   723c7fe0f3e365394b5e7726d17d62b9
#
_cell.length_a   1.000
_cell.length_b   1.000
_cell.length_c   1.000
_cell.angle_alpha   90.00
_cell.angle_beta   90.00
_cell.angle_gamma   90.00
#
_symmetry.space_group_name_H-M   'P 1'
#
loop_
_entity.id
_entity.type
_entity.pdbx_description
1 polymer ?
#
loop_
_entity_poly.entity_id
_entity_poly.type
_entity_poly.pdbx_seq_one_letter_code
_entity_poly.pdbx_strand_id
1 'polypeptide(L)'
;MIQFWFEFASTYSYVAAMRVEAAAGSRGIGVEWRPFLLGALFKRQGWSDSPFNLYPQRGRYMWRDVERQCARHRLPFRRPSVFPRQSLLAARIACLGIGQPWLPAFARAVYHANFAEDRDIADPDRLERLLDEAGARAPGGSTSESGREAAALVRRAGEQATKDLLRQETDRAWDLGVCGAPFFFVEEEPFWGNDRLEEALDWQEGRRPA
;
A
#
# COMPACT_ATOMS: atom_id res chain seq x y z
N MET A 1 8.19 15.40 6.14
CA MET A 1 7.81 13.97 6.03
C MET A 1 6.43 13.92 5.39
N ILE A 2 6.19 13.01 4.43
CA ILE A 2 4.88 12.82 3.82
C ILE A 2 4.24 11.54 4.34
N GLN A 3 2.90 11.50 4.46
CA GLN A 3 2.17 10.27 4.71
C GLN A 3 1.76 9.64 3.37
N PHE A 4 1.99 8.35 3.21
CA PHE A 4 1.59 7.56 2.05
C PHE A 4 0.54 6.53 2.46
N TRP A 5 -0.73 6.81 2.12
CA TRP A 5 -1.86 5.93 2.37
C TRP A 5 -2.08 5.01 1.19
N PHE A 6 -2.03 3.71 1.44
CA PHE A 6 -1.99 2.70 0.39
C PHE A 6 -2.89 1.49 0.67
N GLU A 7 -3.26 0.81 -0.40
CA GLU A 7 -4.04 -0.42 -0.36
C GLU A 7 -3.48 -1.44 -1.36
N PHE A 8 -3.25 -2.69 -0.94
CA PHE A 8 -2.52 -3.69 -1.72
C PHE A 8 -3.22 -4.18 -2.99
N ALA A 9 -4.56 -4.08 -3.09
CA ALA A 9 -5.28 -4.39 -4.32
C ALA A 9 -5.34 -3.21 -5.31
N SER A 10 -4.85 -2.02 -4.91
CA SER A 10 -4.84 -0.84 -5.77
C SER A 10 -3.71 -0.87 -6.78
N THR A 11 -4.06 -0.84 -8.06
CA THR A 11 -3.11 -0.76 -9.19
C THR A 11 -2.23 0.49 -9.16
N TYR A 12 -2.82 1.63 -8.83
CA TYR A 12 -2.08 2.90 -8.74
C TYR A 12 -1.23 3.00 -7.48
N SER A 13 -1.65 2.35 -6.37
CA SER A 13 -0.79 2.23 -5.19
C SER A 13 0.45 1.38 -5.47
N TYR A 14 0.37 0.36 -6.34
CA TYR A 14 1.55 -0.36 -6.80
C TYR A 14 2.58 0.57 -7.42
N VAL A 15 2.16 1.38 -8.41
CA VAL A 15 3.08 2.31 -9.09
C VAL A 15 3.69 3.30 -8.10
N ALA A 16 2.88 3.86 -7.19
CA ALA A 16 3.35 4.79 -6.17
C ALA A 16 4.32 4.14 -5.18
N ALA A 17 3.99 2.95 -4.65
CA ALA A 17 4.79 2.22 -3.68
C ALA A 17 6.20 1.88 -4.20
N MET A 18 6.33 1.59 -5.50
CA MET A 18 7.62 1.27 -6.11
C MET A 18 8.49 2.51 -6.35
N ARG A 19 7.95 3.72 -6.17
CA ARG A 19 8.63 4.98 -6.50
C ARG A 19 8.85 5.90 -5.30
N VAL A 20 7.92 5.87 -4.35
CA VAL A 20 7.80 6.88 -3.31
C VAL A 20 9.08 7.06 -2.49
N GLU A 21 9.75 5.98 -2.10
CA GLU A 21 10.98 6.06 -1.30
C GLU A 21 12.15 6.66 -2.06
N ALA A 22 12.34 6.27 -3.34
CA ALA A 22 13.40 6.82 -4.17
C ALA A 22 13.15 8.31 -4.47
N ALA A 23 11.89 8.68 -4.78
CA ALA A 23 11.50 10.05 -5.06
C ALA A 23 11.64 10.95 -3.83
N ALA A 24 11.18 10.51 -2.66
CA ALA A 24 11.29 11.24 -1.41
C ALA A 24 12.72 11.28 -0.89
N GLY A 25 13.44 10.15 -0.92
CA GLY A 25 14.82 10.04 -0.44
C GLY A 25 15.79 10.93 -1.22
N SER A 26 15.61 11.10 -2.53
CA SER A 26 16.43 12.03 -3.34
C SER A 26 16.26 13.49 -2.93
N ARG A 27 15.23 13.80 -2.14
CA ARG A 27 14.90 15.15 -1.62
C ARG A 27 15.10 15.23 -0.09
N GLY A 28 15.61 14.18 0.56
CA GLY A 28 15.75 14.13 2.02
C GLY A 28 14.42 14.09 2.78
N ILE A 29 13.33 13.69 2.11
CA ILE A 29 11.98 13.64 2.68
C ILE A 29 11.71 12.22 3.17
N GLY A 30 11.29 12.07 4.44
CA GLY A 30 10.83 10.81 4.99
C GLY A 30 9.42 10.46 4.53
N VAL A 31 9.11 9.15 4.46
CA VAL A 31 7.79 8.63 4.09
C VAL A 31 7.22 7.80 5.23
N GLU A 32 6.02 8.14 5.67
CA GLU A 32 5.24 7.35 6.63
C GLU A 32 4.22 6.50 5.87
N TRP A 33 4.38 5.18 5.93
CA TRP A 33 3.51 4.22 5.25
C TRP A 33 2.27 3.92 6.09
N ARG A 34 1.06 4.14 5.53
CA ARG A 34 -0.23 3.97 6.20
C ARG A 34 -1.13 3.01 5.40
N PRO A 35 -1.28 1.76 5.82
CA PRO A 35 -2.20 0.83 5.18
C PRO A 35 -3.65 1.11 5.59
N PHE A 36 -4.59 0.93 4.66
CA PHE A 36 -6.02 0.99 4.93
C PHE A 36 -6.79 0.06 3.99
N LEU A 37 -8.10 -0.11 4.21
CA LEU A 37 -8.97 -0.92 3.36
C LEU A 37 -9.84 -0.04 2.46
N LEU A 38 -9.47 0.09 1.21
CA LEU A 38 -10.21 0.86 0.22
C LEU A 38 -11.62 0.31 -0.03
N GLY A 39 -11.79 -1.02 0.00
CA GLY A 39 -13.10 -1.64 -0.13
C GLY A 39 -14.09 -1.25 0.98
N ALA A 40 -13.61 -0.95 2.19
CA ALA A 40 -14.44 -0.44 3.28
C ALA A 40 -14.90 1.00 3.00
N LEU A 41 -14.03 1.85 2.45
CA LEU A 41 -14.37 3.21 2.03
C LEU A 41 -15.40 3.19 0.89
N PHE A 42 -15.24 2.31 -0.08
CA PHE A 42 -16.19 2.13 -1.17
C PHE A 42 -17.58 1.74 -0.65
N LYS A 43 -17.65 0.82 0.33
CA LYS A 43 -18.91 0.46 0.98
C LYS A 43 -19.61 1.67 1.64
N ARG A 44 -18.86 2.52 2.33
CA ARG A 44 -19.39 3.76 2.93
C ARG A 44 -19.92 4.74 1.88
N GLN A 45 -19.32 4.74 0.68
CA GLN A 45 -19.77 5.52 -0.47
C GLN A 45 -20.92 4.86 -1.24
N GLY A 46 -21.44 3.71 -0.79
CA GLY A 46 -22.55 3.00 -1.40
C GLY A 46 -22.15 2.08 -2.57
N TRP A 47 -20.86 1.81 -2.78
CA TRP A 47 -20.40 0.91 -3.84
C TRP A 47 -20.24 -0.54 -3.33
N SER A 48 -20.69 -1.49 -4.14
CA SER A 48 -20.61 -2.92 -3.82
C SER A 48 -19.28 -3.58 -4.24
N ASP A 49 -18.53 -2.92 -5.12
CA ASP A 49 -17.24 -3.42 -5.66
C ASP A 49 -16.35 -2.23 -6.07
N SER A 50 -15.17 -2.52 -6.56
CA SER A 50 -14.29 -1.52 -7.16
C SER A 50 -15.00 -0.78 -8.30
N PRO A 51 -14.88 0.56 -8.40
CA PRO A 51 -15.45 1.32 -9.52
C PRO A 51 -14.92 0.85 -10.88
N PHE A 52 -13.76 0.21 -10.92
CA PHE A 52 -13.19 -0.37 -12.15
C PHE A 52 -13.88 -1.67 -12.58
N ASN A 53 -14.56 -2.35 -11.66
CA ASN A 53 -15.44 -3.49 -11.98
C ASN A 53 -16.87 -3.03 -12.27
N LEU A 54 -17.38 -2.06 -11.47
CA LEU A 54 -18.74 -1.53 -11.65
C LEU A 54 -18.92 -0.77 -12.97
N TYR A 55 -17.87 -0.11 -13.45
CA TYR A 55 -17.88 0.69 -14.68
C TYR A 55 -16.86 0.13 -15.69
N PRO A 56 -17.28 -0.76 -16.62
CA PRO A 56 -16.34 -1.46 -17.51
C PRO A 56 -15.45 -0.56 -18.36
N GLN A 57 -15.92 0.63 -18.73
CA GLN A 57 -15.11 1.60 -19.48
C GLN A 57 -13.98 2.15 -18.63
N ARG A 58 -14.25 2.48 -17.34
CA ARG A 58 -13.23 2.92 -16.39
C ARG A 58 -12.21 1.81 -16.14
N GLY A 59 -12.67 0.56 -16.02
CA GLY A 59 -11.79 -0.59 -15.84
C GLY A 59 -10.86 -0.81 -17.04
N ARG A 60 -11.37 -0.75 -18.27
CA ARG A 60 -10.53 -0.83 -19.48
C ARG A 60 -9.49 0.28 -19.55
N TYR A 61 -9.89 1.51 -19.24
CA TYR A 61 -8.96 2.64 -19.20
C TYR A 61 -7.88 2.44 -18.12
N MET A 62 -8.27 2.09 -16.89
CA MET A 62 -7.36 1.84 -15.77
C MET A 62 -6.28 0.82 -16.14
N TRP A 63 -6.65 -0.33 -16.71
CA TRP A 63 -5.66 -1.33 -17.11
C TRP A 63 -4.67 -0.78 -18.14
N ARG A 64 -5.16 -0.10 -19.16
CA ARG A 64 -4.29 0.51 -20.19
C ARG A 64 -3.41 1.61 -19.60
N ASP A 65 -3.92 2.37 -18.65
CA ASP A 65 -3.15 3.43 -18.00
C ASP A 65 -2.05 2.86 -17.10
N VAL A 66 -2.36 1.85 -16.29
CA VAL A 66 -1.38 1.17 -15.42
C VAL A 66 -0.26 0.54 -16.26
N GLU A 67 -0.56 -0.10 -17.40
CA GLU A 67 0.46 -0.59 -18.33
C GLU A 67 1.43 0.52 -18.76
N ARG A 68 0.89 1.69 -19.15
CA ARG A 68 1.71 2.86 -19.53
C ARG A 68 2.53 3.40 -18.38
N GLN A 69 1.94 3.50 -17.17
CA GLN A 69 2.63 3.97 -15.98
C GLN A 69 3.78 3.01 -15.60
N CYS A 70 3.52 1.71 -15.60
CA CYS A 70 4.56 0.71 -15.33
C CYS A 70 5.68 0.77 -16.37
N ALA A 71 5.36 0.85 -17.66
CA ALA A 71 6.36 1.00 -18.73
C ALA A 71 7.20 2.28 -18.56
N ARG A 72 6.54 3.42 -18.27
CA ARG A 72 7.21 4.71 -18.03
C ARG A 72 8.21 4.64 -16.88
N HIS A 73 7.87 3.94 -15.81
CA HIS A 73 8.70 3.81 -14.62
C HIS A 73 9.56 2.54 -14.60
N ARG A 74 9.58 1.76 -15.69
CA ARG A 74 10.33 0.51 -15.83
C ARG A 74 9.98 -0.51 -14.74
N LEU A 75 8.70 -0.54 -14.34
CA LEU A 75 8.18 -1.50 -13.37
C LEU A 75 7.69 -2.75 -14.08
N PRO A 76 8.00 -3.96 -13.60
CA PRO A 76 7.41 -5.17 -14.14
C PRO A 76 5.90 -5.15 -13.89
N PHE A 77 5.11 -5.55 -14.89
CA PHE A 77 3.66 -5.58 -14.76
C PHE A 77 3.07 -6.78 -15.47
N ARG A 78 2.23 -7.49 -14.73
CA ARG A 78 1.35 -8.53 -15.21
C ARG A 78 -0.03 -8.28 -14.65
N ARG A 79 -1.04 -8.19 -15.51
CA ARG A 79 -2.42 -8.03 -15.05
C ARG A 79 -2.82 -9.23 -14.19
N PRO A 80 -3.26 -9.02 -12.94
CA PRO A 80 -3.68 -10.10 -12.06
C PRO A 80 -4.87 -10.89 -12.64
N SER A 81 -4.83 -12.20 -12.50
CA SER A 81 -5.93 -13.10 -12.90
C SER A 81 -7.19 -12.91 -12.05
N VAL A 82 -7.04 -12.38 -10.84
CA VAL A 82 -8.12 -11.99 -9.93
C VAL A 82 -7.96 -10.51 -9.55
N PHE A 83 -9.00 -9.70 -9.74
CA PHE A 83 -8.98 -8.29 -9.39
C PHE A 83 -10.36 -7.80 -8.88
N PRO A 84 -10.39 -7.07 -7.76
CA PRO A 84 -9.29 -6.88 -6.80
C PRO A 84 -8.98 -8.17 -6.05
N ARG A 85 -7.70 -8.42 -5.74
CA ARG A 85 -7.33 -9.54 -4.85
C ARG A 85 -7.66 -9.21 -3.41
N GLN A 86 -7.93 -10.25 -2.63
CA GLN A 86 -8.11 -10.09 -1.19
C GLN A 86 -6.79 -9.68 -0.53
N SER A 87 -6.77 -8.49 0.06
CA SER A 87 -5.58 -7.88 0.67
C SER A 87 -5.61 -7.84 2.20
N LEU A 88 -6.68 -8.36 2.81
CA LEU A 88 -6.99 -8.18 4.23
C LEU A 88 -5.86 -8.64 5.16
N LEU A 89 -5.26 -9.81 4.91
CA LEU A 89 -4.18 -10.33 5.74
C LEU A 89 -2.91 -9.49 5.58
N ALA A 90 -2.55 -9.16 4.34
CA ALA A 90 -1.40 -8.29 4.06
C ALA A 90 -1.56 -6.90 4.70
N ALA A 91 -2.76 -6.31 4.64
CA ALA A 91 -3.04 -5.02 5.28
C ALA A 91 -2.93 -5.08 6.81
N ARG A 92 -3.38 -6.16 7.45
CA ARG A 92 -3.22 -6.37 8.89
C ARG A 92 -1.75 -6.49 9.30
N ILE A 93 -0.97 -7.26 8.53
CA ILE A 93 0.48 -7.34 8.73
C ILE A 93 1.12 -5.96 8.58
N ALA A 94 0.75 -5.21 7.56
CA ALA A 94 1.26 -3.86 7.34
C ALA A 94 0.94 -2.90 8.50
N CYS A 95 -0.23 -3.04 9.16
CA CYS A 95 -0.54 -2.27 10.37
C CYS A 95 0.45 -2.54 11.51
N LEU A 96 0.90 -3.78 11.68
CA LEU A 96 1.93 -4.13 12.67
C LEU A 96 3.30 -3.53 12.33
N GLY A 97 3.48 -3.16 11.07
CA GLY A 97 4.70 -2.57 10.52
C GLY A 97 4.73 -1.04 10.50
N ILE A 98 3.68 -0.34 10.91
CA ILE A 98 3.68 1.13 10.92
C ILE A 98 4.84 1.63 11.79
N GLY A 99 5.70 2.48 11.20
CA GLY A 99 6.92 2.99 11.85
C GLY A 99 8.08 1.98 11.91
N GLN A 100 7.92 0.76 11.42
CA GLN A 100 9.00 -0.23 11.38
C GLN A 100 9.79 -0.14 10.08
N PRO A 101 11.11 -0.34 10.11
CA PRO A 101 11.96 -0.20 8.92
C PRO A 101 11.70 -1.24 7.84
N TRP A 102 11.09 -2.38 8.18
CA TRP A 102 10.77 -3.44 7.23
C TRP A 102 9.49 -3.20 6.42
N LEU A 103 8.57 -2.34 6.89
CA LEU A 103 7.28 -2.15 6.23
C LEU A 103 7.38 -1.73 4.76
N PRO A 104 8.22 -0.77 4.37
CA PRO A 104 8.35 -0.40 2.96
C PRO A 104 8.83 -1.55 2.07
N ALA A 105 9.78 -2.35 2.53
CA ALA A 105 10.29 -3.51 1.80
C ALA A 105 9.21 -4.59 1.66
N PHE A 106 8.52 -4.94 2.73
CA PHE A 106 7.40 -5.87 2.73
C PHE A 106 6.28 -5.41 1.78
N ALA A 107 5.87 -4.14 1.89
CA ALA A 107 4.80 -3.61 1.04
C ALA A 107 5.16 -3.71 -0.45
N ARG A 108 6.38 -3.35 -0.85
CA ARG A 108 6.85 -3.50 -2.24
C ARG A 108 6.87 -4.96 -2.68
N ALA A 109 7.29 -5.88 -1.82
CA ALA A 109 7.30 -7.31 -2.12
C ALA A 109 5.88 -7.88 -2.34
N VAL A 110 4.90 -7.49 -1.51
CA VAL A 110 3.49 -7.84 -1.70
C VAL A 110 2.94 -7.29 -3.01
N TYR A 111 3.22 -6.03 -3.34
CA TYR A 111 2.83 -5.46 -4.62
C TYR A 111 3.46 -6.16 -5.81
N HIS A 112 4.74 -6.50 -5.73
CA HIS A 112 5.45 -7.25 -6.78
C HIS A 112 4.80 -8.63 -6.98
N ALA A 113 4.54 -9.35 -5.92
CA ALA A 113 3.84 -10.65 -5.98
C ALA A 113 2.47 -10.52 -6.67
N ASN A 114 1.70 -9.45 -6.35
CA ASN A 114 0.37 -9.23 -6.93
C ASN A 114 0.44 -8.81 -8.40
N PHE A 115 1.20 -7.75 -8.73
CA PHE A 115 1.12 -7.04 -10.01
C PHE A 115 2.26 -7.34 -10.99
N ALA A 116 3.31 -8.04 -10.56
CA ALA A 116 4.38 -8.49 -11.46
C ALA A 116 4.33 -10.01 -11.70
N GLU A 117 3.96 -10.79 -10.68
CA GLU A 117 4.01 -12.25 -10.73
C GLU A 117 2.65 -12.93 -10.79
N ASP A 118 1.54 -12.18 -10.61
CA ASP A 118 0.18 -12.71 -10.53
C ASP A 118 0.02 -13.76 -9.42
N ARG A 119 0.61 -13.51 -8.24
CA ARG A 119 0.55 -14.40 -7.09
C ARG A 119 -0.53 -13.98 -6.10
N ASP A 120 -1.10 -14.95 -5.40
CA ASP A 120 -2.08 -14.70 -4.35
C ASP A 120 -1.42 -14.03 -3.13
N ILE A 121 -1.90 -12.85 -2.77
CA ILE A 121 -1.45 -12.07 -1.61
C ILE A 121 -2.31 -12.30 -0.36
N ALA A 122 -3.25 -13.23 -0.41
CA ALA A 122 -3.99 -13.70 0.76
C ALA A 122 -3.36 -14.95 1.40
N ASP A 123 -2.41 -15.60 0.71
CA ASP A 123 -1.72 -16.82 1.15
C ASP A 123 -0.77 -16.50 2.33
N PRO A 124 -1.04 -17.06 3.54
CA PRO A 124 -0.22 -16.81 4.73
C PRO A 124 1.24 -17.23 4.57
N ASP A 125 1.49 -18.40 3.94
CA ASP A 125 2.85 -18.93 3.77
C ASP A 125 3.67 -18.04 2.84
N ARG A 126 3.02 -17.43 1.86
CA ARG A 126 3.66 -16.43 0.99
C ARG A 126 4.00 -15.17 1.76
N LEU A 127 3.04 -14.62 2.52
CA LEU A 127 3.25 -13.42 3.30
C LEU A 127 4.35 -13.60 4.34
N GLU A 128 4.47 -14.79 4.93
CA GLU A 128 5.56 -15.14 5.85
C GLU A 128 6.92 -15.06 5.15
N ARG A 129 7.05 -15.67 3.96
CA ARG A 129 8.29 -15.57 3.16
C ARG A 129 8.65 -14.12 2.79
N LEU A 130 7.67 -13.33 2.34
CA LEU A 130 7.89 -11.92 2.00
C LEU A 130 8.29 -11.07 3.20
N LEU A 131 7.77 -11.38 4.40
CA LEU A 131 8.18 -10.76 5.65
C LEU A 131 9.64 -11.10 6.01
N ASP A 132 10.01 -12.37 5.88
CA ASP A 132 11.37 -12.83 6.15
C ASP A 132 12.37 -12.18 5.19
N GLU A 133 12.08 -12.14 3.89
CA GLU A 133 12.86 -11.46 2.86
C GLU A 133 12.98 -9.94 3.12
N ALA A 134 11.94 -9.31 3.62
CA ALA A 134 11.93 -7.90 4.02
C ALA A 134 12.72 -7.63 5.31
N GLY A 135 13.22 -8.66 5.98
CA GLY A 135 13.89 -8.55 7.27
C GLY A 135 12.96 -8.11 8.40
N ALA A 136 11.68 -8.50 8.31
CA ALA A 136 10.66 -8.14 9.29
C ALA A 136 11.00 -8.71 10.66
N ARG A 137 11.01 -7.84 11.68
CA ARG A 137 11.31 -8.19 13.07
C ARG A 137 10.36 -7.47 14.00
N ALA A 138 10.02 -8.16 15.09
CA ALA A 138 9.37 -7.50 16.20
C ALA A 138 10.36 -6.53 16.90
N PRO A 139 9.90 -5.45 17.50
CA PRO A 139 10.77 -4.56 18.27
C PRO A 139 11.59 -5.35 19.31
N GLY A 140 12.93 -5.30 19.21
CA GLY A 140 13.86 -6.00 20.12
C GLY A 140 14.25 -7.43 19.71
N GLY A 141 13.81 -7.94 18.56
CA GLY A 141 14.13 -9.30 18.07
C GLY A 141 15.57 -9.46 17.57
N SER A 142 16.11 -10.69 17.68
CA SER A 142 17.48 -11.06 17.28
C SER A 142 17.56 -11.49 15.82
N THR A 143 18.73 -11.28 15.16
CA THR A 143 18.99 -11.68 13.78
C THR A 143 18.93 -13.20 13.55
N SER A 144 19.07 -14.02 14.58
CA SER A 144 19.07 -15.49 14.49
C SER A 144 17.67 -16.11 14.47
N GLU A 145 16.58 -15.31 14.58
CA GLU A 145 15.20 -15.80 14.74
C GLU A 145 14.23 -15.30 13.64
N SER A 146 14.76 -14.82 12.53
CA SER A 146 14.01 -14.15 11.44
C SER A 146 12.74 -14.91 11.03
N GLY A 147 12.82 -16.19 10.65
CA GLY A 147 11.65 -16.96 10.24
C GLY A 147 10.60 -17.16 11.33
N ARG A 148 11.01 -17.25 12.60
CA ARG A 148 10.06 -17.35 13.73
C ARG A 148 9.31 -16.04 13.93
N GLU A 149 9.95 -14.90 13.69
CA GLU A 149 9.34 -13.58 13.82
C GLU A 149 8.34 -13.32 12.69
N ALA A 150 8.65 -13.69 11.46
CA ALA A 150 7.73 -13.60 10.33
C ALA A 150 6.45 -14.42 10.60
N ALA A 151 6.60 -15.68 11.03
CA ALA A 151 5.46 -16.53 11.41
C ALA A 151 4.65 -15.92 12.58
N ALA A 152 5.32 -15.30 13.55
CA ALA A 152 4.66 -14.64 14.67
C ALA A 152 3.84 -13.43 14.21
N LEU A 153 4.36 -12.61 13.28
CA LEU A 153 3.64 -11.48 12.71
C LEU A 153 2.40 -11.94 11.92
N VAL A 154 2.51 -12.99 11.12
CA VAL A 154 1.35 -13.58 10.41
C VAL A 154 0.29 -14.06 11.39
N ARG A 155 0.65 -14.76 12.47
CA ARG A 155 -0.30 -15.17 13.53
C ARG A 155 -0.96 -13.96 14.21
N ARG A 156 -0.16 -12.96 14.62
CA ARG A 156 -0.66 -11.72 15.23
C ARG A 156 -1.63 -10.95 14.34
N ALA A 157 -1.44 -10.99 13.02
CA ALA A 157 -2.38 -10.41 12.07
C ALA A 157 -3.79 -11.05 12.12
N GLY A 158 -3.91 -12.25 12.65
CA GLY A 158 -5.19 -12.93 12.93
C GLY A 158 -5.87 -12.49 14.23
N GLU A 159 -5.14 -11.88 15.16
CA GLU A 159 -5.65 -11.48 16.48
C GLU A 159 -6.63 -10.31 16.42
N GLN A 160 -7.51 -10.23 17.41
CA GLN A 160 -8.52 -9.17 17.45
C GLN A 160 -7.89 -7.78 17.53
N ALA A 161 -6.82 -7.60 18.30
CA ALA A 161 -6.11 -6.34 18.43
C ALA A 161 -5.63 -5.79 17.06
N THR A 162 -5.08 -6.67 16.20
CA THR A 162 -4.61 -6.25 14.86
C THR A 162 -5.78 -5.97 13.90
N LYS A 163 -6.89 -6.72 14.03
CA LYS A 163 -8.12 -6.41 13.28
C LYS A 163 -8.65 -5.03 13.64
N ASP A 164 -8.60 -4.69 14.93
CA ASP A 164 -9.03 -3.38 15.43
C ASP A 164 -8.08 -2.25 14.99
N LEU A 165 -6.77 -2.49 14.95
CA LEU A 165 -5.80 -1.56 14.38
C LEU A 165 -6.12 -1.22 12.92
N LEU A 166 -6.33 -2.21 12.07
CA LEU A 166 -6.65 -1.96 10.66
C LEU A 166 -7.99 -1.23 10.49
N ARG A 167 -8.98 -1.54 11.36
CA ARG A 167 -10.24 -0.78 11.38
C ARG A 167 -9.99 0.68 11.73
N GLN A 168 -9.21 0.95 12.78
CA GLN A 168 -8.86 2.31 13.21
C GLN A 168 -8.12 3.10 12.12
N GLU A 169 -7.13 2.48 11.46
CA GLU A 169 -6.43 3.14 10.33
C GLU A 169 -7.39 3.40 9.15
N THR A 170 -8.32 2.49 8.88
CA THR A 170 -9.33 2.68 7.83
C THR A 170 -10.34 3.77 8.19
N ASP A 171 -10.78 3.85 9.45
CA ASP A 171 -11.64 4.90 9.95
C ASP A 171 -10.93 6.26 9.89
N ARG A 172 -9.66 6.30 10.31
CA ARG A 172 -8.82 7.50 10.20
C ARG A 172 -8.66 7.97 8.75
N ALA A 173 -8.43 7.05 7.80
CA ALA A 173 -8.38 7.40 6.38
C ALA A 173 -9.70 8.06 5.93
N TRP A 174 -10.83 7.51 6.35
CA TRP A 174 -12.14 8.08 6.05
C TRP A 174 -12.32 9.49 6.64
N ASP A 175 -11.99 9.68 7.91
CA ASP A 175 -12.13 10.96 8.62
C ASP A 175 -11.21 12.05 8.04
N LEU A 176 -10.05 11.67 7.50
CA LEU A 176 -9.14 12.55 6.76
C LEU A 176 -9.62 12.86 5.32
N GLY A 177 -10.72 12.27 4.86
CA GLY A 177 -11.24 12.49 3.51
C GLY A 177 -10.56 11.67 2.41
N VAL A 178 -9.85 10.59 2.76
CA VAL A 178 -9.28 9.67 1.75
C VAL A 178 -10.42 9.04 0.95
N CYS A 179 -10.45 9.31 -0.36
CA CYS A 179 -11.50 8.84 -1.28
C CYS A 179 -11.03 7.76 -2.25
N GLY A 180 -9.73 7.45 -2.27
CA GLY A 180 -9.11 6.48 -3.17
C GLY A 180 -7.69 6.14 -2.76
N ALA A 181 -7.01 5.29 -3.52
CA ALA A 181 -5.62 4.89 -3.27
C ALA A 181 -4.79 4.89 -4.57
N PRO A 182 -3.54 5.38 -4.54
CA PRO A 182 -2.81 5.92 -3.40
C PRO A 182 -3.30 7.31 -2.99
N PHE A 183 -3.00 7.70 -1.76
CA PHE A 183 -3.26 9.03 -1.26
C PHE A 183 -2.06 9.52 -0.45
N PHE A 184 -1.71 10.80 -0.58
CA PHE A 184 -0.61 11.39 0.19
C PHE A 184 -1.13 12.54 1.02
N PHE A 185 -0.52 12.77 2.19
CA PHE A 185 -0.69 13.98 2.96
C PHE A 185 0.66 14.62 3.24
N VAL A 186 0.68 15.93 3.11
CA VAL A 186 1.75 16.78 3.59
C VAL A 186 1.13 17.69 4.66
N GLU A 187 1.40 17.40 5.93
CA GLU A 187 0.63 17.97 7.03
C GLU A 187 -0.87 17.66 6.86
N GLU A 188 -1.71 18.66 6.57
CA GLU A 188 -3.15 18.50 6.33
C GLU A 188 -3.51 18.57 4.84
N GLU A 189 -2.53 18.88 3.95
CA GLU A 189 -2.79 19.02 2.53
C GLU A 189 -2.88 17.67 1.82
N PRO A 190 -4.01 17.39 1.11
CA PRO A 190 -4.28 16.10 0.49
C PRO A 190 -3.84 16.04 -0.98
N PHE A 191 -3.27 14.89 -1.39
CA PHE A 191 -2.89 14.61 -2.78
C PHE A 191 -3.37 13.22 -3.17
N TRP A 192 -4.34 13.13 -4.06
CA TRP A 192 -4.91 11.86 -4.48
C TRP A 192 -4.38 11.41 -5.83
N GLY A 193 -3.72 10.26 -5.86
CA GLY A 193 -3.25 9.59 -7.07
C GLY A 193 -1.74 9.45 -7.17
N ASN A 194 -1.27 8.44 -7.92
CA ASN A 194 0.16 8.25 -8.16
C ASN A 194 0.80 9.44 -8.90
N ASP A 195 0.04 10.11 -9.72
CA ASP A 195 0.44 11.28 -10.51
C ASP A 195 0.60 12.56 -9.67
N ARG A 196 0.20 12.53 -8.40
CA ARG A 196 0.36 13.62 -7.43
C ARG A 196 1.57 13.48 -6.52
N LEU A 197 2.35 12.41 -6.64
CA LEU A 197 3.51 12.18 -5.79
C LEU A 197 4.53 13.32 -5.88
N GLU A 198 4.89 13.75 -7.05
CA GLU A 198 5.87 14.83 -7.26
C GLU A 198 5.36 16.15 -6.71
N GLU A 199 4.07 16.45 -6.89
CA GLU A 199 3.42 17.63 -6.37
C GLU A 199 3.40 17.64 -4.82
N ALA A 200 3.10 16.49 -4.20
CA ALA A 200 3.16 16.34 -2.74
C ALA A 200 4.59 16.56 -2.20
N LEU A 201 5.60 16.07 -2.92
CA LEU A 201 7.00 16.30 -2.56
C LEU A 201 7.41 17.76 -2.74
N ASP A 202 6.97 18.43 -3.82
CA ASP A 202 7.19 19.86 -4.04
C ASP A 202 6.54 20.70 -2.93
N TRP A 203 5.33 20.33 -2.52
CA TRP A 203 4.62 20.99 -1.43
C TRP A 203 5.37 20.85 -0.08
N GLN A 204 5.91 19.67 0.19
CA GLN A 204 6.72 19.42 1.39
C GLN A 204 7.99 20.28 1.43
N GLU A 205 8.55 20.66 0.28
CA GLU A 205 9.70 21.54 0.14
C GLU A 205 9.31 23.03 0.12
N GLY A 206 8.02 23.34 0.30
CA GLY A 206 7.51 24.73 0.26
C GLY A 206 7.34 25.29 -1.15
N ARG A 207 7.49 24.48 -2.20
CA ARG A 207 7.23 24.87 -3.60
C ARG A 207 5.74 24.75 -3.90
N ARG A 208 4.99 25.78 -3.54
CA ARG A 208 3.55 25.86 -3.76
C ARG A 208 3.27 26.54 -5.09
N PRO A 209 2.28 26.09 -5.88
CA PRO A 209 1.83 26.86 -7.04
C PRO A 209 1.34 28.22 -6.60
N ALA A 210 1.63 29.24 -7.41
CA ALA A 210 1.21 30.62 -7.16
C ALA A 210 -0.31 30.79 -7.30
#